data_1a5b1a8c830d1ff0da8f6082036ecdfe
#
_entry.id   1a5b1a8c830d1ff0da8f6082036ecdfe
#
_cell.length_a   1.000
_cell.length_b   1.000
_cell.length_c   1.000
_cell.angle_alpha   90.00
_cell.angle_beta   90.00
_cell.angle_gamma   90.00
#
_symmetry.space_group_name_H-M   'P 1'
#
loop_
_entity.id
_entity.type
_entity.pdbx_description
1 polymer ?
#
loop_
_entity_poly.entity_id
_entity_poly.type
_entity_poly.pdbx_seq_one_letter_code
_entity_poly.pdbx_strand_id
1 'polypeptide(L)'
;MDNPPMKIDEVLDDVVLLVLDGHDPLKELGIEKNKIYVKVVGYDEYGMWVDHPSFQVPIIKDGQPAGEKEVSASMLIPWGFIASVVHFPGVEGFDFPNPFEAHIGFDIKSK
;
A
#
# COMPACT_ATOMS: atom_id res chain seq x y z
N MET A 1 -21.94 25.17 6.82
CA MET A 1 -21.46 24.59 6.78
C MET A 1 -21.17 23.93 7.10
N ASP A 2 -21.19 23.79 7.01
CA ASP A 2 -20.82 23.16 6.97
C ASP A 2 -20.09 22.18 7.60
N ASN A 3 -19.78 21.17 7.00
CA ASN A 3 -19.02 20.09 7.53
C ASN A 3 -17.59 20.51 7.69
N PRO A 4 -16.92 20.16 8.77
CA PRO A 4 -15.51 20.48 8.85
C PRO A 4 -14.77 19.66 7.81
N PRO A 5 -13.63 20.15 7.32
CA PRO A 5 -12.86 19.36 6.38
C PRO A 5 -12.36 18.11 7.04
N MET A 6 -12.24 17.04 6.25
CA MET A 6 -11.71 15.80 6.73
C MET A 6 -10.23 15.94 6.98
N LYS A 7 -9.77 15.37 8.08
CA LYS A 7 -8.36 15.44 8.42
C LYS A 7 -7.67 14.15 8.00
N ILE A 8 -6.43 14.28 7.60
CA ILE A 8 -5.69 13.12 7.12
C ILE A 8 -5.52 12.06 8.19
N ASP A 9 -5.44 12.43 9.47
CA ASP A 9 -5.28 11.44 10.51
C ASP A 9 -6.54 10.59 10.71
N GLU A 10 -7.65 10.95 10.09
CA GLU A 10 -8.85 10.12 10.17
C GLU A 10 -8.71 8.84 9.36
N VAL A 11 -7.73 8.76 8.48
CA VAL A 11 -7.52 7.54 7.70
C VAL A 11 -6.49 6.61 8.31
N LEU A 12 -5.89 6.98 9.45
CA LEU A 12 -4.90 6.11 10.07
C LEU A 12 -5.52 4.78 10.44
N ASP A 13 -4.81 3.71 10.12
CA ASP A 13 -5.19 2.33 10.35
C ASP A 13 -6.37 1.88 9.50
N ASP A 14 -6.81 2.69 8.57
CA ASP A 14 -7.88 2.33 7.66
C ASP A 14 -7.33 2.02 6.28
N VAL A 15 -8.10 1.30 5.50
CA VAL A 15 -7.78 1.06 4.10
C VAL A 15 -8.36 2.19 3.27
N VAL A 16 -7.56 2.71 2.38
CA VAL A 16 -7.97 3.75 1.45
C VAL A 16 -7.63 3.32 0.03
N LEU A 17 -8.30 3.92 -0.93
CA LEU A 17 -7.93 3.79 -2.32
C LEU A 17 -7.03 4.97 -2.65
N LEU A 18 -5.81 4.69 -3.10
CA LEU A 18 -4.91 5.74 -3.58
C LEU A 18 -4.95 5.77 -5.09
N VAL A 19 -5.06 6.95 -5.64
CA VAL A 19 -4.91 7.18 -7.07
C VAL A 19 -3.54 7.81 -7.26
N LEU A 20 -2.67 7.13 -7.99
CA LEU A 20 -1.28 7.52 -8.14
C LEU A 20 -1.02 8.04 -9.54
N ASP A 21 -0.04 8.93 -9.64
CA ASP A 21 0.37 9.49 -10.91
C ASP A 21 1.87 9.72 -10.87
N GLY A 22 2.55 9.34 -11.95
CA GLY A 22 3.99 9.52 -12.03
C GLY A 22 4.78 8.64 -11.11
N HIS A 23 4.22 7.50 -10.72
CA HIS A 23 4.79 6.66 -9.67
C HIS A 23 5.70 5.55 -10.22
N ASP A 24 6.33 5.76 -11.37
CA ASP A 24 7.20 4.75 -11.97
C ASP A 24 8.24 4.20 -11.00
N PRO A 25 8.87 5.03 -10.14
CA PRO A 25 9.84 4.47 -9.22
C PRO A 25 9.24 3.45 -8.24
N LEU A 26 7.96 3.52 -7.97
CA LEU A 26 7.33 2.59 -7.04
C LEU A 26 7.04 1.23 -7.67
N LYS A 27 7.14 1.14 -8.99
CA LYS A 27 6.87 -0.12 -9.65
C LYS A 27 7.88 -1.19 -9.26
N GLU A 28 9.09 -0.77 -8.96
CA GLU A 28 10.10 -1.72 -8.51
C GLU A 28 9.81 -2.26 -7.12
N LEU A 29 8.91 -1.62 -6.41
CA LEU A 29 8.51 -2.06 -5.08
C LEU A 29 7.17 -2.79 -5.11
N GLY A 30 6.67 -3.08 -6.29
CA GLY A 30 5.46 -3.88 -6.43
C GLY A 30 4.19 -3.09 -6.70
N ILE A 31 4.28 -1.77 -6.86
CA ILE A 31 3.11 -0.96 -7.14
C ILE A 31 3.07 -0.65 -8.61
N GLU A 32 2.32 -1.44 -9.36
CA GLU A 32 2.27 -1.28 -10.81
C GLU A 32 1.04 -0.53 -11.27
N LYS A 33 -0.06 -0.67 -10.56
CA LYS A 33 -1.30 -0.03 -10.95
C LYS A 33 -1.37 1.38 -10.39
N ASN A 34 -2.16 2.22 -11.04
CA ASN A 34 -2.31 3.58 -10.55
C ASN A 34 -3.43 3.74 -9.55
N LYS A 35 -4.19 2.69 -9.27
CA LYS A 35 -5.23 2.70 -8.24
C LYS A 35 -4.99 1.50 -7.35
N ILE A 36 -4.71 1.73 -6.08
CA ILE A 36 -4.40 0.66 -5.16
C ILE A 36 -5.10 0.88 -3.83
N TYR A 37 -5.49 -0.22 -3.20
CA TYR A 37 -6.05 -0.19 -1.86
C TYR A 37 -4.94 -0.50 -0.88
N VAL A 38 -4.71 0.37 0.07
CA VAL A 38 -3.63 0.20 1.04
C VAL A 38 -4.11 0.57 2.42
N LYS A 39 -3.53 -0.06 3.44
CA LYS A 39 -3.78 0.31 4.81
C LYS A 39 -2.79 1.40 5.19
N VAL A 40 -3.30 2.51 5.71
CA VAL A 40 -2.49 3.65 6.09
C VAL A 40 -1.98 3.42 7.49
N VAL A 41 -0.66 3.41 7.68
CA VAL A 41 -0.08 3.22 9.01
C VAL A 41 0.50 4.52 9.56
N GLY A 42 0.66 5.53 8.74
CA GLY A 42 1.16 6.82 9.21
C GLY A 42 1.28 7.79 8.06
N TYR A 43 1.71 9.00 8.39
CA TYR A 43 2.04 10.00 7.37
C TYR A 43 2.99 11.01 7.99
N ASP A 44 3.72 11.68 7.14
CA ASP A 44 4.57 12.78 7.58
C ASP A 44 4.72 13.76 6.43
N GLU A 45 5.68 14.67 6.54
CA GLU A 45 5.85 15.70 5.51
C GLU A 45 6.30 15.13 4.17
N TYR A 46 6.82 13.91 4.15
CA TYR A 46 7.32 13.32 2.92
C TYR A 46 6.27 12.51 2.19
N GLY A 47 5.30 11.95 2.89
CA GLY A 47 4.27 11.16 2.23
C GLY A 47 3.44 10.35 3.19
N MET A 48 2.80 9.33 2.64
CA MET A 48 1.94 8.45 3.39
C MET A 48 2.63 7.10 3.55
N TRP A 49 2.67 6.61 4.79
CA TRP A 49 3.24 5.30 5.08
C TRP A 49 2.13 4.26 5.02
N VAL A 50 2.33 3.22 4.23
CA VAL A 50 1.32 2.19 4.03
C VAL A 50 1.90 0.83 4.34
N ASP A 51 1.03 -0.09 4.72
CA ASP A 51 1.42 -1.43 5.07
C ASP A 51 1.68 -2.25 3.81
N HIS A 52 2.83 -2.93 3.78
CA HIS A 52 3.17 -3.88 2.72
C HIS A 52 3.40 -5.23 3.41
N PRO A 53 2.37 -6.08 3.45
CA PRO A 53 2.45 -7.29 4.30
C PRO A 53 3.37 -8.39 3.77
N SER A 54 3.76 -8.32 2.51
CA SER A 54 4.52 -9.43 1.91
C SER A 54 5.74 -8.93 1.16
N PHE A 55 6.51 -8.07 1.78
CA PHE A 55 7.72 -7.54 1.16
C PHE A 55 8.79 -8.62 1.15
N GLN A 56 9.40 -8.85 -0.02
CA GLN A 56 10.40 -9.90 -0.18
C GLN A 56 11.77 -9.39 0.19
N VAL A 57 12.41 -10.05 1.13
CA VAL A 57 13.75 -9.69 1.59
C VAL A 57 14.68 -10.84 1.29
N PRO A 58 15.83 -10.59 0.67
CA PRO A 58 16.78 -11.68 0.40
C PRO A 58 17.36 -12.23 1.69
N ILE A 59 17.55 -13.54 1.73
CA ILE A 59 18.20 -14.21 2.85
C ILE A 59 19.63 -14.47 2.45
N ILE A 60 20.55 -14.11 3.33
CA ILE A 60 21.98 -14.33 3.10
C ILE A 60 22.47 -15.29 4.17
N LYS A 61 23.11 -16.38 3.73
CA LYS A 61 23.71 -17.34 4.63
C LYS A 61 25.15 -17.54 4.22
N ASP A 62 26.06 -17.38 5.17
CA ASP A 62 27.49 -17.55 4.94
C ASP A 62 27.96 -16.72 3.75
N GLY A 63 27.40 -15.52 3.63
CA GLY A 63 27.76 -14.60 2.56
C GLY A 63 27.16 -14.92 1.20
N GLN A 64 26.26 -15.92 1.14
CA GLN A 64 25.69 -16.36 -0.13
C GLN A 64 24.18 -16.16 -0.12
N PRO A 65 23.59 -15.83 -1.26
CA PRO A 65 22.12 -15.77 -1.34
C PRO A 65 21.51 -17.12 -1.05
N ALA A 66 20.49 -17.14 -0.24
CA ALA A 66 19.84 -18.39 0.17
C ALA A 66 18.33 -18.32 0.01
N GLY A 67 17.83 -17.52 -0.93
CA GLY A 67 16.40 -17.38 -1.17
C GLY A 67 15.86 -16.08 -0.64
N GLU A 68 14.53 -16.01 -0.50
CA GLU A 68 13.85 -14.81 -0.06
C GLU A 68 12.87 -15.17 1.03
N LYS A 69 12.54 -14.17 1.83
CA LYS A 69 11.61 -14.31 2.92
C LYS A 69 10.62 -13.15 2.86
N GLU A 70 9.33 -13.47 3.09
CA GLU A 70 8.31 -12.44 3.19
C GLU A 70 8.30 -11.84 4.56
N VAL A 71 8.27 -10.52 4.63
CA VAL A 71 8.17 -9.81 5.91
C VAL A 71 7.17 -8.68 5.77
N SER A 72 6.58 -8.30 6.89
CA SER A 72 5.76 -7.10 6.92
C SER A 72 6.66 -5.89 6.86
N ALA A 73 6.27 -4.92 6.08
CA ALA A 73 7.04 -3.69 5.94
C ALA A 73 6.10 -2.50 5.88
N SER A 74 6.62 -1.33 6.18
CA SER A 74 5.91 -0.08 5.93
C SER A 74 6.63 0.61 4.80
N MET A 75 5.87 1.12 3.84
CA MET A 75 6.44 1.72 2.65
C MET A 75 5.94 3.14 2.53
N LEU A 76 6.84 4.05 2.20
CA LEU A 76 6.47 5.46 2.01
C LEU A 76 6.04 5.69 0.57
N ILE A 77 4.88 6.30 0.42
CA ILE A 77 4.43 6.78 -0.89
C ILE A 77 4.48 8.30 -0.84
N PRO A 78 5.44 8.90 -1.53
CA PRO A 78 5.58 10.37 -1.49
C PRO A 78 4.32 11.09 -1.93
N TRP A 79 4.04 12.21 -1.28
CA TRP A 79 2.84 12.98 -1.61
C TRP A 79 2.77 13.34 -3.10
N GLY A 80 3.91 13.57 -3.72
CA GLY A 80 3.94 13.97 -5.13
C GLY A 80 3.42 12.91 -6.09
N PHE A 81 3.33 11.66 -5.65
CA PHE A 81 2.78 10.60 -6.49
C PHE A 81 1.30 10.38 -6.24
N ILE A 82 0.72 11.00 -5.22
CA ILE A 82 -0.68 10.75 -4.84
C ILE A 82 -1.55 11.83 -5.46
N ALA A 83 -2.38 11.44 -6.40
CA ALA A 83 -3.31 12.37 -7.02
C ALA A 83 -4.59 12.50 -6.21
N SER A 84 -5.01 11.43 -5.54
CA SER A 84 -6.23 11.45 -4.73
C SER A 84 -6.24 10.30 -3.75
N VAL A 85 -6.99 10.48 -2.68
CA VAL A 85 -7.21 9.44 -1.67
C VAL A 85 -8.72 9.30 -1.51
N VAL A 86 -9.21 8.07 -1.59
CA VAL A 86 -10.63 7.81 -1.32
C VAL A 86 -10.71 7.02 -0.03
N HIS A 87 -11.44 7.54 0.93
CA HIS A 87 -11.60 6.92 2.23
C HIS A 87 -13.02 6.33 2.32
N PHE A 88 -13.15 5.24 3.04
CA PHE A 88 -14.42 4.52 3.14
C PHE A 88 -14.83 4.43 4.61
N PRO A 89 -15.27 5.53 5.21
CA PRO A 89 -15.62 5.50 6.63
C PRO A 89 -16.83 4.60 6.85
N GLY A 90 -16.81 3.83 7.90
CA GLY A 90 -17.94 2.98 8.22
C GLY A 90 -17.96 1.65 7.48
N VAL A 91 -17.00 1.39 6.63
CA VAL A 91 -16.91 0.10 5.95
C VAL A 91 -16.02 -0.81 6.78
N GLU A 92 -16.60 -1.84 7.37
CA GLU A 92 -15.85 -2.74 8.21
C GLU A 92 -16.08 -4.16 7.76
N GLY A 93 -15.10 -5.00 7.94
CA GLY A 93 -15.22 -6.40 7.57
C GLY A 93 -15.22 -6.64 6.08
N PHE A 94 -14.87 -5.64 5.30
CA PHE A 94 -14.82 -5.76 3.86
C PHE A 94 -13.39 -6.06 3.44
N ASP A 95 -13.22 -7.05 2.59
CA ASP A 95 -11.90 -7.44 2.13
C ASP A 95 -11.53 -6.64 0.91
N PHE A 96 -10.57 -5.75 1.06
CA PHE A 96 -10.06 -4.99 -0.06
C PHE A 96 -8.96 -5.78 -0.75
N PRO A 97 -8.82 -5.62 -2.06
CA PRO A 97 -7.73 -6.30 -2.77
C PRO A 97 -6.38 -5.86 -2.25
N ASN A 98 -5.46 -6.80 -2.14
CA ASN A 98 -4.09 -6.49 -1.72
C ASN A 98 -3.25 -6.32 -2.97
N PRO A 99 -2.76 -5.10 -3.27
CA PRO A 99 -2.02 -4.87 -4.50
C PRO A 99 -0.68 -5.58 -4.53
N PHE A 100 -0.18 -6.01 -3.35
CA PHE A 100 1.12 -6.64 -3.28
C PHE A 100 1.05 -8.15 -3.40
N GLU A 101 -0.15 -8.69 -3.60
CA GLU A 101 -0.33 -10.12 -3.80
C GLU A 101 -0.86 -10.40 -5.20
N ALA A 102 -0.44 -9.61 -6.13
CA ALA A 102 -0.99 -9.69 -7.46
C ALA A 102 -0.84 -11.06 -8.08
N HIS A 103 0.27 -11.72 -7.80
CA HIS A 103 0.49 -13.02 -8.38
C HIS A 103 -0.42 -14.06 -7.80
N ILE A 104 -1.00 -13.79 -6.63
CA ILE A 104 -1.91 -14.71 -6.03
C ILE A 104 -3.29 -14.46 -6.49
N GLY A 105 -3.58 -13.24 -6.49
CA GLY A 105 -4.94 -12.88 -6.79
C GLY A 105 -5.37 -13.29 -8.11
N PHE A 106 -4.47 -13.45 -8.96
CA PHE A 106 -4.84 -13.77 -10.14
C PHE A 106 -5.09 -15.11 -10.25
N ASP A 107 -4.50 -15.72 -9.46
CA ASP A 107 -4.71 -16.97 -9.58
C ASP A 107 -5.90 -17.37 -9.15
N ILE A 108 -6.27 -16.94 -8.45
CA ILE A 108 -7.33 -17.33 -8.01
C ILE A 108 -8.37 -17.04 -8.54
N LYS A 109 -8.37 -16.73 -9.08
CA LYS A 109 -9.13 -16.38 -9.64
C LYS A 109 -9.70 -16.82 -10.37
N SER A 110 -9.28 -17.24 -10.16
CA SER A 110 -9.49 -17.66 -10.72
C SER A 110 -10.17 -18.07 -10.85
N LYS A 111 -10.32 -18.27 -10.50
CA LYS A 111 -10.69 -18.78 -10.57
C LYS A 111 -10.95 -19.01 -10.73
#